data_c659eaac620d944e153b315152929d80
#
_entry.id   c659eaac620d944e153b315152929d80
#
_cell.length_a   1.000
_cell.length_b   1.000
_cell.length_c   1.000
_cell.angle_alpha   90.00
_cell.angle_beta   90.00
_cell.angle_gamma   90.00
#
_symmetry.space_group_name_H-M   'P 1'
#
loop_
_entity.id
_entity.type
_entity.pdbx_description
1 polymer ?
#
loop_
_entity_poly.entity_id
_entity_poly.type
_entity_poly.pdbx_seq_one_letter_code
_entity_poly.pdbx_strand_id
1 'polypeptide(L)' 'MKDANIMHLEMSIVNKVGLNVEIKNKKNNKGKIIFEYKDIDQLNKIIEIIKLNY' A
#
# COMPACT_ATOMS: atom_id res chain seq x y z
N MET A 1 -7.66 13.56 8.14
CA MET A 1 -7.49 13.98 6.74
C MET A 1 -6.11 13.58 6.24
N LYS A 2 -6.03 13.01 5.05
CA LYS A 2 -4.73 12.59 4.53
C LYS A 2 -3.98 13.75 3.91
N ASP A 3 -2.69 13.77 4.16
CA ASP A 3 -1.77 14.68 3.52
C ASP A 3 -1.72 14.40 2.01
N ALA A 4 -1.52 15.44 1.20
CA ALA A 4 -1.39 15.28 -0.25
C ALA A 4 -0.23 14.35 -0.61
N ASN A 5 0.87 14.39 0.14
CA ASN A 5 2.00 13.49 -0.09
C ASN A 5 1.63 12.04 0.14
N ILE A 6 0.83 11.78 1.17
CA ILE A 6 0.37 10.43 1.47
C ILE A 6 -0.54 9.91 0.37
N MET A 7 -1.46 10.75 -0.11
CA MET A 7 -2.34 10.37 -1.20
C MET A 7 -1.56 10.06 -2.47
N HIS A 8 -0.52 10.84 -2.72
CA HIS A 8 0.33 10.64 -3.89
C HIS A 8 1.08 9.31 -3.80
N LEU A 9 1.56 8.98 -2.62
CA LEU A 9 2.24 7.69 -2.38
C LEU A 9 1.27 6.53 -2.55
N GLU A 10 0.05 6.66 -2.03
CA GLU A 10 -0.97 5.64 -2.22
C GLU A 10 -1.21 5.37 -3.70
N MET A 11 -1.37 6.42 -4.48
CA MET A 11 -1.63 6.28 -5.92
C MET A 11 -0.45 5.64 -6.64
N SER A 12 0.75 5.99 -6.25
CA SER A 12 1.95 5.37 -6.83
C SER A 12 1.96 3.88 -6.61
N ILE A 13 1.62 3.44 -5.39
CA ILE A 13 1.60 2.03 -5.07
C ILE A 13 0.45 1.33 -5.80
N VAL A 14 -0.73 1.95 -5.82
CA VAL A 14 -1.88 1.39 -6.53
C VAL A 14 -1.56 1.17 -7.99
N ASN A 15 -0.92 2.14 -8.62
CA ASN A 15 -0.55 2.03 -10.04
C ASN A 15 0.46 0.91 -10.28
N LYS A 16 1.37 0.73 -9.34
CA LYS A 16 2.43 -0.26 -9.50
C LYS A 16 1.93 -1.68 -9.21
N VAL A 17 1.12 -1.83 -8.19
CA VAL A 17 0.67 -3.14 -7.74
C VAL A 17 -0.63 -3.57 -8.43
N GLY A 18 -1.45 -2.61 -8.81
CA GLY A 18 -2.76 -2.88 -9.40
C GLY A 18 -3.82 -3.27 -8.39
N LEU A 19 -3.59 -2.96 -7.12
CA LEU A 19 -4.50 -3.26 -6.03
C LEU A 19 -4.79 -2.02 -5.21
N ASN A 20 -5.91 -2.03 -4.51
CA ASN A 20 -6.24 -0.92 -3.63
C ASN A 20 -5.31 -0.90 -2.42
N VAL A 21 -4.78 0.27 -2.13
CA VAL A 21 -3.86 0.47 -1.03
C VAL A 21 -4.34 1.66 -0.22
N GLU A 22 -4.32 1.53 1.08
CA GLU A 22 -4.65 2.63 1.97
C GLU A 22 -3.51 2.85 2.95
N ILE A 23 -3.08 4.10 3.09
CA ILE A 23 -2.06 4.49 4.05
C ILE A 23 -2.73 5.31 5.14
N LYS A 24 -2.59 4.85 6.38
CA LYS A 24 -3.10 5.57 7.55
C LYS A 24 -1.92 6.08 8.36
N ASN A 25 -1.83 7.40 8.47
CA ASN A 25 -0.73 8.05 9.17
C ASN A 25 -1.23 8.65 10.48
N LYS A 26 -0.51 8.41 11.55
CA LYS A 26 -0.85 8.92 12.87
C LYS A 26 0.09 10.03 13.29
N LYS A 27 -0.23 10.71 14.40
CA LYS A 27 0.46 11.92 14.83
C LYS A 27 1.95 11.76 15.12
N ASN A 28 2.42 10.62 15.54
CA ASN A 28 3.81 10.43 15.95
C ASN A 28 4.67 9.80 14.85
N ASN A 29 4.36 10.10 13.61
CA ASN A 29 5.04 9.50 12.46
C ASN A 29 4.87 7.99 12.42
N LYS A 30 3.89 7.49 13.13
CA LYS A 30 3.51 6.08 13.09
C LYS A 30 2.31 5.92 12.18
N GLY A 31 2.22 4.78 11.56
CA GLY A 31 1.09 4.52 10.67
C GLY A 31 1.05 3.09 10.24
N LYS A 32 0.15 2.82 9.31
CA LYS A 32 0.03 1.48 8.75
C LYS A 32 -0.38 1.57 7.29
N ILE A 33 0.01 0.56 6.54
CA ILE A 33 -0.37 0.41 5.15
C ILE A 33 -1.27 -0.80 5.04
N ILE A 34 -2.40 -0.64 4.37
CA ILE A 34 -3.37 -1.70 4.20
C ILE A 34 -3.48 -2.01 2.71
N PHE A 35 -3.24 -3.26 2.33
CA PHE A 35 -3.46 -3.74 0.98
C PHE A 35 -4.77 -4.52 0.94
N GLU A 36 -5.64 -4.17 0.00
CA GLU A 36 -6.87 -4.89 -0.21
C GLU A 36 -6.67 -5.91 -1.32
N TYR A 37 -6.91 -7.16 -1.04
CA TYR A 37 -6.83 -8.21 -2.04
C TYR A 37 -8.14 -8.99 -2.07
N LYS A 38 -8.46 -9.54 -3.25
CA LYS A 38 -9.71 -10.27 -3.44
C LYS A 38 -9.53 -11.78 -3.40
N ASP A 39 -8.33 -12.25 -3.64
CA ASP A 39 -8.05 -13.69 -3.65
C ASP A 39 -6.59 -13.93 -3.29
N ILE A 40 -6.25 -15.19 -3.15
CA ILE A 40 -4.92 -15.61 -2.74
C ILE A 40 -3.86 -15.24 -3.77
N ASP A 41 -4.23 -15.25 -5.05
CA ASP A 41 -3.30 -14.89 -6.12
C ASP A 41 -2.85 -13.43 -5.97
N GLN A 42 -3.76 -12.54 -5.64
CA GLN A 42 -3.42 -11.13 -5.39
C GLN A 42 -2.53 -10.99 -4.16
N LEU A 43 -2.84 -11.74 -3.12
CA LEU A 43 -2.01 -11.72 -1.91
C LEU A 43 -0.58 -12.18 -2.20
N ASN A 44 -0.44 -13.25 -2.97
CA ASN A 44 0.87 -13.76 -3.36
C ASN A 44 1.64 -12.72 -4.17
N LYS A 45 0.94 -11.98 -5.03
CA LYS A 45 1.55 -10.93 -5.82
C LYS A 45 2.13 -9.82 -4.94
N ILE A 46 1.38 -9.42 -3.91
CA ILE A 46 1.86 -8.43 -2.95
C ILE A 46 3.12 -8.92 -2.24
N ILE A 47 3.09 -10.16 -1.78
CA ILE A 47 4.21 -10.76 -1.06
C ILE A 47 5.44 -10.83 -1.95
N GLU A 48 5.30 -11.19 -3.22
CA GLU A 48 6.41 -11.23 -4.15
C GLU A 48 7.05 -9.87 -4.34
N ILE A 49 6.24 -8.83 -4.47
CA ILE A 49 6.75 -7.47 -4.63
C ILE A 49 7.55 -7.05 -3.41
N ILE A 50 7.05 -7.37 -2.22
CA ILE A 50 7.75 -7.06 -0.98
C ILE A 50 9.08 -7.80 -0.90
N LYS A 51 9.09 -9.07 -1.28
CA LYS A 51 10.31 -9.88 -1.24
C LYS A 51 11.37 -9.41 -2.24
N LEU A 52 10.94 -8.93 -3.40
CA LEU A 52 11.87 -8.45 -4.40
C LEU A 52 12.66 -7.24 -3.95
N ASN A 53 12.07 -6.43 -3.11
CA ASN A 53 12.69 -5.20 -2.62
C ASN A 53 13.40 -5.38 -1.28
N TYR A 54 13.42 -6.57 -0.78
CA TYR A 54 14.04 -6.86 0.49
C TYR A 54 15.40 -7.59 0.23
#